data_74cfff26840b48874010c137e08ac0c8
#
_entry.id   74cfff26840b48874010c137e08ac0c8
#
_cell.length_a   1.000
_cell.length_b   1.000
_cell.length_c   1.000
_cell.angle_alpha   90.00
_cell.angle_beta   90.00
_cell.angle_gamma   90.00
#
_symmetry.space_group_name_H-M   'P 1'
#
loop_
_entity.id
_entity.type
_entity.pdbx_description
1 polymer ?
#
loop_
_entity_poly.entity_id
_entity_poly.type
_entity_poly.pdbx_seq_one_letter_code
_entity_poly.pdbx_strand_id
1 'polypeptide(L)'
;MENNFKQWNLDQRRLEFKEQKRQIIAKAEQEKYALTLKYQDDCRAINSETDRQLYAVSLEQAKFEDEYRAFRAEQIAAEKGGEQ
;
A
#
# COMPACT_ATOMS: atom_id res chain seq x y z
N MET A 1 12.03 -59.87 -15.79
CA MET A 1 12.97 -58.86 -15.27
C MET A 1 12.96 -57.58 -16.07
N GLU A 2 12.96 -57.62 -17.40
CA GLU A 2 12.95 -56.39 -18.21
C GLU A 2 11.68 -55.54 -17.99
N ASN A 3 10.53 -56.17 -17.82
CA ASN A 3 9.27 -55.47 -17.59
C ASN A 3 9.25 -54.73 -16.25
N ASN A 4 9.86 -55.32 -15.20
CA ASN A 4 9.92 -54.67 -13.89
C ASN A 4 10.87 -53.48 -13.88
N PHE A 5 11.99 -53.57 -14.57
CA PHE A 5 12.94 -52.50 -14.72
C PHE A 5 12.34 -51.34 -15.52
N LYS A 6 11.65 -51.65 -16.59
CA LYS A 6 10.96 -50.67 -17.41
C LYS A 6 9.88 -49.95 -16.60
N GLN A 7 9.08 -50.71 -15.84
CA GLN A 7 8.04 -50.17 -14.98
C GLN A 7 8.64 -49.23 -13.95
N TRP A 8 9.74 -49.63 -13.31
CA TRP A 8 10.44 -48.80 -12.33
C TRP A 8 10.91 -47.46 -12.96
N ASN A 9 11.52 -47.50 -14.14
CA ASN A 9 11.98 -46.31 -14.84
C ASN A 9 10.83 -45.38 -15.19
N LEU A 10 9.70 -45.91 -15.65
CA LEU A 10 8.54 -45.11 -15.96
C LEU A 10 7.94 -44.47 -14.72
N ASP A 11 7.93 -45.18 -13.61
CA ASP A 11 7.42 -44.67 -12.35
C ASP A 11 8.34 -43.55 -11.83
N GLN A 12 9.67 -43.68 -11.95
CA GLN A 12 10.61 -42.65 -11.58
C GLN A 12 10.38 -41.38 -12.42
N ARG A 13 10.15 -41.54 -13.73
CA ARG A 13 9.87 -40.39 -14.60
C ARG A 13 8.59 -39.67 -14.21
N ARG A 14 7.57 -40.42 -13.80
CA ARG A 14 6.32 -39.84 -13.29
C ARG A 14 6.60 -38.98 -12.05
N LEU A 15 7.39 -39.49 -11.12
CA LEU A 15 7.75 -38.75 -9.91
C LEU A 15 8.56 -37.51 -10.23
N GLU A 16 9.49 -37.60 -11.18
CA GLU A 16 10.25 -36.44 -11.64
C GLU A 16 9.35 -35.34 -12.22
N PHE A 17 8.38 -35.71 -13.05
CA PHE A 17 7.42 -34.76 -13.61
C PHE A 17 6.57 -34.10 -12.52
N LYS A 18 6.11 -34.87 -11.55
CA LYS A 18 5.37 -34.34 -10.41
C LYS A 18 6.20 -33.34 -9.63
N GLU A 19 7.47 -33.65 -9.38
CA GLU A 19 8.37 -32.77 -8.66
C GLU A 19 8.65 -31.49 -9.45
N GLN A 20 8.88 -31.62 -10.77
CA GLN A 20 9.07 -30.43 -11.62
C GLN A 20 7.86 -29.50 -11.58
N LYS A 21 6.66 -30.07 -11.69
CA LYS A 21 5.42 -29.27 -11.60
C LYS A 21 5.28 -28.60 -10.24
N ARG A 22 5.60 -29.32 -9.17
CA ARG A 22 5.54 -28.79 -7.81
C ARG A 22 6.48 -27.63 -7.64
N GLN A 23 7.72 -27.74 -8.15
CA GLN A 23 8.73 -26.68 -8.07
C GLN A 23 8.31 -25.44 -8.86
N ILE A 24 7.72 -25.62 -10.04
CA ILE A 24 7.22 -24.51 -10.85
C ILE A 24 6.13 -23.75 -10.10
N ILE A 25 5.17 -24.46 -9.52
CA ILE A 25 4.08 -23.85 -8.75
C ILE A 25 4.62 -23.12 -7.51
N ALA A 26 5.54 -23.75 -6.77
CA ALA A 26 6.13 -23.16 -5.57
C ALA A 26 6.89 -21.87 -5.91
N LYS A 27 7.63 -21.85 -6.99
CA LYS A 27 8.35 -20.66 -7.45
C LYS A 27 7.37 -19.54 -7.81
N ALA A 28 6.32 -19.86 -8.53
CA ALA A 28 5.30 -18.89 -8.90
C ALA A 28 4.63 -18.28 -7.67
N GLU A 29 4.33 -19.11 -6.66
CA GLU A 29 3.75 -18.64 -5.41
C GLU A 29 4.69 -17.73 -4.63
N GLN A 30 5.98 -18.06 -4.61
CA GLN A 30 6.99 -17.21 -3.98
C GLN A 30 7.11 -15.86 -4.67
N GLU A 31 7.09 -15.85 -6.00
CA GLU A 31 7.13 -14.59 -6.76
C GLU A 31 5.89 -13.73 -6.51
N LYS A 32 4.72 -14.34 -6.47
CA LYS A 32 3.47 -13.63 -6.16
C LYS A 32 3.50 -13.06 -4.74
N TYR A 33 4.02 -13.83 -3.79
CA TYR A 33 4.13 -13.37 -2.41
C TYR A 33 5.06 -12.17 -2.30
N ALA A 34 6.22 -12.23 -2.97
CA ALA A 34 7.18 -11.12 -2.98
C ALA A 34 6.55 -9.85 -3.58
N LEU A 35 5.80 -9.97 -4.67
CA LEU A 35 5.07 -8.86 -5.27
C LEU A 35 4.01 -8.29 -4.33
N THR A 36 3.30 -9.15 -3.61
CA THR A 36 2.31 -8.73 -2.64
C THR A 36 2.93 -7.92 -1.51
N LEU A 37 4.07 -8.37 -0.98
CA LEU A 37 4.79 -7.64 0.06
C LEU A 37 5.26 -6.27 -0.45
N LYS A 38 5.81 -6.24 -1.64
CA LYS A 38 6.25 -4.98 -2.27
C LYS A 38 5.08 -4.02 -2.45
N TYR A 39 3.95 -4.51 -2.92
CA TYR A 39 2.74 -3.70 -3.09
C TYR A 39 2.29 -3.12 -1.76
N GLN A 40 2.27 -3.92 -0.70
CA GLN A 40 1.90 -3.46 0.64
C GLN A 40 2.84 -2.38 1.15
N ASP A 41 4.15 -2.56 0.96
CA ASP A 41 5.15 -1.57 1.36
C ASP A 41 5.00 -0.26 0.60
N ASP A 42 4.78 -0.35 -0.72
CA ASP A 42 4.55 0.83 -1.56
C ASP A 42 3.28 1.57 -1.13
N CYS A 43 2.21 0.85 -0.82
CA CYS A 43 0.97 1.45 -0.32
C CYS A 43 1.18 2.15 1.03
N ARG A 44 1.95 1.56 1.93
CA ARG A 44 2.27 2.19 3.23
C ARG A 44 3.05 3.47 3.03
N ALA A 45 4.02 3.47 2.12
CA ALA A 45 4.81 4.66 1.82
C ALA A 45 3.94 5.78 1.27
N ILE A 46 3.04 5.46 0.34
CA ILE A 46 2.10 6.43 -0.24
C ILE A 46 1.17 6.98 0.85
N ASN A 47 0.63 6.11 1.70
CA ASN A 47 -0.27 6.52 2.78
C ASN A 47 0.44 7.44 3.78
N SER A 48 1.69 7.15 4.13
CA SER A 48 2.48 8.00 5.03
C SER A 48 2.73 9.36 4.42
N GLU A 49 3.06 9.43 3.13
CA GLU A 49 3.27 10.70 2.45
C GLU A 49 1.97 11.50 2.34
N THR A 50 0.88 10.83 2.02
CA THR A 50 -0.45 11.45 1.96
C THR A 50 -0.84 12.05 3.30
N ASP A 51 -0.66 11.31 4.39
CA ASP A 51 -0.96 11.78 5.74
C ASP A 51 -0.13 13.01 6.10
N ARG A 52 1.15 13.01 5.73
CA ARG A 52 2.03 14.16 5.97
C ARG A 52 1.57 15.39 5.20
N GLN A 53 1.19 15.23 3.94
CA GLN A 53 0.70 16.34 3.13
C GLN A 53 -0.61 16.90 3.67
N LEU A 54 -1.53 16.03 4.06
CA LEU A 54 -2.81 16.44 4.65
C LEU A 54 -2.60 17.18 5.97
N TYR A 55 -1.65 16.73 6.78
CA TYR A 55 -1.33 17.37 8.04
C TYR A 55 -0.78 18.80 7.79
N ALA A 56 0.12 18.94 6.82
CA ALA A 56 0.69 20.25 6.48
C ALA A 56 -0.40 21.24 6.02
N VAL A 57 -1.31 20.78 5.16
CA VAL A 57 -2.44 21.60 4.70
C VAL A 57 -3.36 21.96 5.87
N SER A 58 -3.59 21.03 6.78
CA SER A 58 -4.43 21.27 7.97
C SER A 58 -3.83 22.35 8.87
N LEU A 59 -2.50 22.37 9.02
CA LEU A 59 -1.83 23.43 9.79
C LEU A 59 -1.98 24.79 9.12
N GLU A 60 -1.82 24.86 7.81
CA GLU A 60 -1.99 26.10 7.07
C GLU A 60 -3.44 26.60 7.15
N GLN A 61 -4.39 25.66 7.04
CA GLN A 61 -5.79 25.97 7.17
C GLN A 61 -6.13 26.52 8.55
N ALA A 62 -5.57 25.94 9.61
CA ALA A 62 -5.77 26.43 10.96
C ALA A 62 -5.29 27.86 11.13
N LYS A 63 -4.13 28.19 10.57
CA LYS A 63 -3.59 29.56 10.58
C LYS A 63 -4.50 30.53 9.83
N PHE A 64 -4.96 30.11 8.66
CA PHE A 64 -5.90 30.91 7.86
C PHE A 64 -7.19 31.17 8.62
N GLU A 65 -7.75 30.15 9.27
CA GLU A 65 -8.98 30.28 10.05
C GLU A 65 -8.81 31.26 11.21
N ASP A 66 -7.66 31.25 11.88
CA ASP A 66 -7.35 32.19 12.95
C ASP A 66 -7.27 33.62 12.39
N GLU A 67 -6.60 33.82 11.27
CA GLU A 67 -6.51 35.13 10.62
C GLU A 67 -7.89 35.61 10.17
N TYR A 68 -8.70 34.74 9.62
CA TYR A 68 -10.05 35.06 9.18
C TYR A 68 -10.92 35.49 10.36
N ARG A 69 -10.85 34.78 11.49
CA ARG A 69 -11.59 35.16 12.70
C ARG A 69 -11.15 36.52 13.24
N ALA A 70 -9.84 36.78 13.27
CA ALA A 70 -9.32 38.04 13.70
C ALA A 70 -9.82 39.17 12.79
N PHE A 71 -9.79 38.99 11.49
CA PHE A 71 -10.27 39.98 10.54
C PHE A 71 -11.77 40.25 10.73
N ARG A 72 -12.57 39.20 10.89
CA ARG A 72 -14.02 39.35 11.14
C ARG A 72 -14.29 40.08 12.45
N ALA A 73 -13.53 39.78 13.48
CA ALA A 73 -13.68 40.48 14.77
C ALA A 73 -13.35 41.96 14.64
N GLU A 74 -12.33 42.31 13.88
CA GLU A 74 -11.99 43.71 13.60
C GLU A 74 -13.10 44.44 12.83
N GLN A 75 -13.70 43.76 11.82
CA GLN A 75 -14.80 44.33 11.06
C GLN A 75 -16.04 44.59 11.95
N ILE A 76 -16.34 43.63 12.80
CA ILE A 76 -17.51 43.77 13.72
C ILE A 76 -17.28 44.90 14.69
N ALA A 77 -16.05 45.01 15.24
CA ALA A 77 -15.71 46.12 16.15
C ALA A 77 -15.79 47.47 15.44
N ALA A 78 -15.34 47.56 14.18
CA ALA A 78 -15.38 48.78 13.39
C ALA A 78 -16.83 49.20 13.11
N GLU A 79 -17.68 48.21 12.75
CA GLU A 79 -19.11 48.47 12.50
C GLU A 79 -19.82 48.96 13.76
N LYS A 80 -19.55 48.36 14.91
CA LYS A 80 -20.11 48.77 16.19
C LYS A 80 -19.61 50.17 16.61
N GLY A 81 -18.35 50.45 16.38
CA GLY A 81 -17.79 51.76 16.64
C GLY A 81 -18.35 52.86 15.77
N GLY A 82 -18.73 52.54 14.52
CA GLY A 82 -19.36 53.47 13.60
C GLY A 82 -20.83 53.78 13.90
N GLU A 83 -21.49 52.95 14.66
CA GLU A 83 -22.89 53.15 15.06
C GLU A 83 -23.07 54.15 16.22
N GLN A 84 -21.98 54.47 16.87
CA GLN A 84 -22.02 55.48 17.93
C GLN A 84 -21.95 56.88 17.35
#